data_bc159277941d3b4f360d0ee6d3c1210d
#
_entry.id   bc159277941d3b4f360d0ee6d3c1210d
#
_cell.length_a   1.000
_cell.length_b   1.000
_cell.length_c   1.000
_cell.angle_alpha   90.00
_cell.angle_beta   90.00
_cell.angle_gamma   90.00
#
_symmetry.space_group_name_H-M   'P 1'
#
loop_
_entity.id
_entity.type
_entity.pdbx_description
1 polymer ?
#
loop_
_entity_poly.entity_id
_entity_poly.type
_entity_poly.pdbx_seq_one_letter_code
_entity_poly.pdbx_strand_id
1 'polypeptide(L)'
;MQRKQEMMTIVAQKQLAPRIYQLDLQGELVKEMTRPGQFVHIKVPRADLLLRRPISINQIDHSNETCRLIYRVEGAGTEVFATMKAGEQLDILGPLGNGFDITTVAAGQTAFIVGGGIGIPPLYELSKQLNEKGVKVIHFLGYASKEVAYYQQEFMALGETHFATDDGSFGAHGNVGRLLSEALAKGRIPDAVYACGANGMLKAIDSLFPTQDRKSVV
;
A
#
# COMPACT_ATOMS: atom_id res chain seq x y z
N MET A 1 -18.90 2.33 -10.44
CA MET A 1 -18.08 3.29 -9.67
C MET A 1 -18.02 4.61 -10.43
N GLN A 2 -18.47 5.70 -9.83
CA GLN A 2 -18.45 7.02 -10.47
C GLN A 2 -17.11 7.68 -10.17
N ARG A 3 -16.35 8.04 -11.20
CA ARG A 3 -15.11 8.80 -11.07
C ARG A 3 -15.47 10.25 -10.78
N LYS A 4 -14.92 10.80 -9.71
CA LYS A 4 -15.16 12.19 -9.31
C LYS A 4 -13.84 12.96 -9.26
N GLN A 5 -13.94 14.26 -9.35
CA GLN A 5 -12.82 15.18 -9.19
C GLN A 5 -13.18 16.19 -8.10
N GLU A 6 -12.27 16.43 -7.20
CA GLU A 6 -12.46 17.32 -6.06
C GLU A 6 -11.18 18.03 -5.67
N MET A 7 -11.30 19.26 -5.18
CA MET A 7 -10.24 19.97 -4.48
C MET A 7 -10.23 19.52 -3.02
N MET A 8 -9.35 18.55 -2.68
CA MET A 8 -9.24 18.04 -1.32
C MET A 8 -8.21 18.86 -0.53
N THR A 9 -8.48 19.08 0.75
CA THR A 9 -7.60 19.84 1.66
C THR A 9 -6.55 18.93 2.29
N ILE A 10 -5.30 19.36 2.28
CA ILE A 10 -4.22 18.72 3.04
C ILE A 10 -4.43 18.98 4.52
N VAL A 11 -4.69 17.93 5.30
CA VAL A 11 -4.84 18.05 6.77
C VAL A 11 -3.54 17.79 7.50
N ALA A 12 -2.68 16.92 6.93
CA ALA A 12 -1.34 16.68 7.45
C ALA A 12 -0.39 16.21 6.36
N GLN A 13 0.88 16.52 6.51
CA GLN A 13 1.95 15.93 5.73
C GLN A 13 3.18 15.73 6.61
N LYS A 14 3.82 14.57 6.51
CA LYS A 14 5.08 14.29 7.20
C LYS A 14 5.99 13.38 6.40
N GLN A 15 7.28 13.52 6.59
CA GLN A 15 8.26 12.58 6.08
C GLN A 15 8.35 11.35 7.00
N LEU A 16 8.18 10.14 6.45
CA LEU A 16 8.25 8.87 7.18
C LEU A 16 9.67 8.28 7.16
N ALA A 17 10.35 8.45 6.03
CA ALA A 17 11.71 7.97 5.77
C ALA A 17 12.33 8.83 4.65
N PRO A 18 13.63 8.72 4.34
CA PRO A 18 14.23 9.44 3.23
C PRO A 18 13.41 9.29 1.94
N ARG A 19 12.95 10.44 1.39
CA ARG A 19 12.10 10.53 0.19
C ARG A 19 10.72 9.86 0.28
N ILE A 20 10.29 9.36 1.43
CA ILE A 20 8.96 8.76 1.65
C ILE A 20 8.12 9.72 2.50
N TYR A 21 6.97 10.10 1.97
CA TYR A 21 6.06 11.05 2.58
C TYR A 21 4.66 10.45 2.77
N GLN A 22 4.06 10.77 3.90
CA GLN A 22 2.64 10.60 4.17
C GLN A 22 1.93 11.91 3.86
N LEU A 23 0.79 11.83 3.21
CA LEU A 23 -0.09 12.95 2.86
C LEU A 23 -1.52 12.55 3.26
N ASP A 24 -2.09 13.26 4.22
CA ASP A 24 -3.47 13.08 4.67
C ASP A 24 -4.35 14.16 4.03
N LEU A 25 -5.39 13.73 3.30
CA LEU A 25 -6.32 14.58 2.58
C LEU A 25 -7.72 14.46 3.15
N GLN A 26 -8.46 15.56 3.22
CA GLN A 26 -9.85 15.61 3.64
C GLN A 26 -10.73 16.10 2.50
N GLY A 27 -11.88 15.43 2.30
CA GLY A 27 -12.89 15.81 1.32
C GLY A 27 -13.97 14.77 1.15
N GLU A 28 -15.07 15.13 0.49
CA GLU A 28 -16.22 14.25 0.28
C GLU A 28 -15.90 13.06 -0.65
N LEU A 29 -14.86 13.18 -1.48
CA LEU A 29 -14.39 12.10 -2.37
C LEU A 29 -14.07 10.82 -1.61
N VAL A 30 -13.72 10.90 -0.33
CA VAL A 30 -13.44 9.75 0.55
C VAL A 30 -14.65 8.82 0.64
N LYS A 31 -15.88 9.33 0.54
CA LYS A 31 -17.13 8.52 0.56
C LYS A 31 -17.19 7.50 -0.59
N GLU A 32 -16.49 7.78 -1.70
CA GLU A 32 -16.42 6.89 -2.87
C GLU A 32 -15.28 5.86 -2.79
N MET A 33 -14.36 6.03 -1.84
CA MET A 33 -13.22 5.14 -1.63
C MET A 33 -13.68 3.92 -0.81
N THR A 34 -13.91 2.79 -1.45
CA THR A 34 -14.56 1.63 -0.81
C THR A 34 -13.75 0.35 -0.85
N ARG A 35 -12.71 0.28 -1.69
CA ARG A 35 -11.93 -0.93 -1.88
C ARG A 35 -10.45 -0.70 -1.59
N PRO A 36 -9.79 -1.61 -0.87
CA PRO A 36 -8.35 -1.53 -0.66
C PRO A 36 -7.60 -1.68 -1.99
N GLY A 37 -6.48 -1.00 -2.14
CA GLY A 37 -5.69 -1.03 -3.37
C GLY A 37 -6.19 -0.08 -4.48
N GLN A 38 -7.25 0.70 -4.25
CA GLN A 38 -7.59 1.83 -5.12
C GLN A 38 -6.52 2.93 -5.03
N PHE A 39 -6.49 3.78 -6.04
CA PHE A 39 -5.54 4.90 -6.14
C PHE A 39 -6.25 6.18 -6.61
N VAL A 40 -5.56 7.29 -6.51
CA VAL A 40 -6.00 8.59 -7.02
C VAL A 40 -4.98 9.16 -7.99
N HIS A 41 -5.44 10.04 -8.88
CA HIS A 41 -4.60 10.87 -9.74
C HIS A 41 -4.55 12.29 -9.18
N ILE A 42 -3.39 12.73 -8.72
CA ILE A 42 -3.16 14.05 -8.17
C ILE A 42 -2.66 15.00 -9.28
N LYS A 43 -3.33 16.12 -9.48
CA LYS A 43 -2.84 17.19 -10.36
C LYS A 43 -1.70 17.92 -9.65
N VAL A 44 -0.58 18.07 -10.35
CA VAL A 44 0.54 18.85 -9.82
C VAL A 44 0.18 20.34 -9.92
N PRO A 45 0.27 21.13 -8.83
CA PRO A 45 -0.07 22.57 -8.86
C PRO A 45 1.07 23.40 -9.47
N ARG A 46 1.48 23.02 -10.69
CA ARG A 46 2.53 23.67 -11.48
C ARG A 46 2.20 23.55 -12.96
N ALA A 47 2.18 24.67 -13.67
CA ALA A 47 1.66 24.78 -15.04
C ALA A 47 2.44 23.97 -16.08
N ASP A 48 3.74 23.76 -15.87
CA ASP A 48 4.61 22.97 -16.77
C ASP A 48 4.53 21.44 -16.51
N LEU A 49 3.85 20.99 -15.45
CA LEU A 49 3.69 19.58 -15.10
C LEU A 49 2.25 19.12 -15.38
N LEU A 50 1.92 18.92 -16.65
CA LEU A 50 0.56 18.66 -17.11
C LEU A 50 -0.02 17.32 -16.64
N LEU A 51 0.82 16.29 -16.49
CA LEU A 51 0.35 14.95 -16.14
C LEU A 51 0.07 14.84 -14.65
N ARG A 52 -1.05 14.19 -14.29
CA ARG A 52 -1.37 13.80 -12.92
C ARG A 52 -0.44 12.70 -12.44
N ARG A 53 -0.27 12.59 -11.15
CA ARG A 53 0.52 11.52 -10.49
C ARG A 53 -0.40 10.49 -9.87
N PRO A 54 -0.30 9.20 -10.28
CA PRO A 54 -1.05 8.11 -9.65
C PRO A 54 -0.41 7.78 -8.29
N ILE A 55 -1.20 7.85 -7.23
CA ILE A 55 -0.77 7.48 -5.87
C ILE A 55 -1.81 6.58 -5.25
N SER A 56 -1.38 5.44 -4.73
CA SER A 56 -2.25 4.48 -4.06
C SER A 56 -2.78 5.02 -2.73
N ILE A 57 -4.01 4.65 -2.41
CA ILE A 57 -4.63 4.95 -1.12
C ILE A 57 -4.06 3.96 -0.09
N ASN A 58 -3.50 4.51 0.98
CA ASN A 58 -2.93 3.73 2.08
C ASN A 58 -4.00 3.42 3.14
N GLN A 59 -4.84 4.41 3.47
CA GLN A 59 -5.87 4.28 4.51
C GLN A 59 -7.09 5.14 4.16
N ILE A 60 -8.27 4.64 4.53
CA ILE A 60 -9.56 5.31 4.35
C ILE A 60 -10.20 5.49 5.73
N ASP A 61 -10.64 6.69 6.04
CA ASP A 61 -11.42 7.02 7.24
C ASP A 61 -12.68 7.78 6.84
N HIS A 62 -13.77 7.03 6.70
CA HIS A 62 -15.08 7.58 6.34
C HIS A 62 -15.67 8.48 7.43
N SER A 63 -15.33 8.22 8.71
CA SER A 63 -15.87 8.97 9.85
C SER A 63 -15.39 10.40 9.88
N ASN A 64 -14.12 10.62 9.49
CA ASN A 64 -13.48 11.92 9.43
C ASN A 64 -13.40 12.49 8.00
N GLU A 65 -13.94 11.78 7.01
CA GLU A 65 -13.83 12.11 5.59
C GLU A 65 -12.38 12.35 5.15
N THR A 66 -11.45 11.51 5.66
CA THR A 66 -10.03 11.61 5.35
C THR A 66 -9.51 10.34 4.67
N CYS A 67 -8.54 10.53 3.78
CA CYS A 67 -7.74 9.44 3.25
C CYS A 67 -6.26 9.75 3.41
N ARG A 68 -5.47 8.67 3.55
CA ARG A 68 -4.01 8.74 3.63
C ARG A 68 -3.40 8.20 2.38
N LEU A 69 -2.45 8.92 1.84
CA LEU A 69 -1.58 8.52 0.75
C LEU A 69 -0.15 8.43 1.26
N ILE A 70 0.61 7.45 0.76
CA ILE A 70 2.06 7.41 0.99
C ILE A 70 2.72 7.32 -0.36
N TYR A 71 3.68 8.22 -0.61
CA TYR A 71 4.37 8.32 -1.87
C TYR A 71 5.89 8.50 -1.69
N ARG A 72 6.62 8.10 -2.72
CA ARG A 72 8.05 8.35 -2.82
C ARG A 72 8.31 9.53 -3.74
N VAL A 73 9.20 10.41 -3.34
CA VAL A 73 9.69 11.50 -4.19
C VAL A 73 10.63 10.91 -5.26
N GLU A 74 10.17 10.87 -6.51
CA GLU A 74 10.92 10.31 -7.64
C GLU A 74 11.15 11.29 -8.78
N GLY A 75 10.46 12.44 -8.77
CA GLY A 75 10.61 13.46 -9.80
C GLY A 75 9.83 14.71 -9.48
N ALA A 76 9.91 15.70 -10.36
CA ALA A 76 9.44 17.07 -10.15
C ALA A 76 8.01 17.19 -9.59
N GLY A 77 7.07 16.32 -10.01
CA GLY A 77 5.70 16.38 -9.49
C GLY A 77 5.59 16.00 -8.03
N THR A 78 6.27 14.93 -7.61
CA THR A 78 6.30 14.49 -6.20
C THR A 78 7.19 15.37 -5.34
N GLU A 79 8.18 16.05 -5.91
CA GLU A 79 8.96 17.10 -5.23
C GLU A 79 8.06 18.28 -4.88
N VAL A 80 7.19 18.72 -5.79
CA VAL A 80 6.19 19.76 -5.50
C VAL A 80 5.29 19.33 -4.34
N PHE A 81 4.76 18.11 -4.36
CA PHE A 81 3.91 17.63 -3.26
C PHE A 81 4.64 17.68 -1.92
N ALA A 82 5.92 17.30 -1.88
CA ALA A 82 6.72 17.28 -0.64
C ALA A 82 6.92 18.67 -0.01
N THR A 83 6.71 19.76 -0.75
CA THR A 83 6.80 21.13 -0.23
C THR A 83 5.47 21.68 0.29
N MET A 84 4.36 21.01 -0.02
CA MET A 84 3.02 21.48 0.36
C MET A 84 2.74 21.29 1.85
N LYS A 85 1.81 22.08 2.36
CA LYS A 85 1.52 22.19 3.80
C LYS A 85 0.04 21.97 4.11
N ALA A 86 -0.25 21.67 5.37
CA ALA A 86 -1.63 21.64 5.85
C ALA A 86 -2.37 22.97 5.56
N GLY A 87 -3.62 22.86 5.14
CA GLY A 87 -4.47 23.96 4.69
C GLY A 87 -4.42 24.24 3.19
N GLU A 88 -3.41 23.76 2.45
CA GLU A 88 -3.39 23.84 0.99
C GLU A 88 -4.30 22.79 0.37
N GLN A 89 -4.65 22.98 -0.90
CA GLN A 89 -5.57 22.09 -1.61
C GLN A 89 -4.88 21.43 -2.83
N LEU A 90 -5.30 20.20 -3.10
CA LEU A 90 -4.90 19.42 -4.26
C LEU A 90 -6.12 18.97 -5.07
N ASP A 91 -6.02 19.10 -6.38
CA ASP A 91 -7.01 18.59 -7.33
C ASP A 91 -6.84 17.09 -7.50
N ILE A 92 -7.76 16.32 -6.94
CA ILE A 92 -7.76 14.85 -6.87
C ILE A 92 -8.84 14.29 -7.81
N LEU A 93 -8.44 13.37 -8.67
CA LEU A 93 -9.34 12.57 -9.50
C LEU A 93 -9.33 11.13 -9.01
N GLY A 94 -10.48 10.60 -8.62
CA GLY A 94 -10.58 9.23 -8.10
C GLY A 94 -11.96 8.86 -7.56
N PRO A 95 -12.07 7.78 -6.80
CA PRO A 95 -11.08 6.71 -6.74
C PRO A 95 -10.95 5.99 -8.08
N LEU A 96 -9.78 5.44 -8.36
CA LEU A 96 -9.44 4.73 -9.60
C LEU A 96 -8.99 3.29 -9.28
N GLY A 97 -9.03 2.42 -10.29
CA GLY A 97 -8.65 1.01 -10.15
C GLY A 97 -9.76 0.16 -9.52
N ASN A 98 -9.62 -1.16 -9.68
CA ASN A 98 -10.59 -2.13 -9.17
C ASN A 98 -10.33 -2.51 -7.70
N GLY A 99 -9.13 -2.20 -7.19
CA GLY A 99 -8.67 -2.62 -5.86
C GLY A 99 -8.42 -4.13 -5.78
N PHE A 100 -8.10 -4.58 -4.57
CA PHE A 100 -7.96 -6.00 -4.26
C PHE A 100 -9.33 -6.64 -4.05
N ASP A 101 -9.52 -7.85 -4.56
CA ASP A 101 -10.72 -8.63 -4.29
C ASP A 101 -10.58 -9.39 -2.97
N ILE A 102 -11.24 -8.90 -1.94
CA ILE A 102 -11.26 -9.54 -0.62
C ILE A 102 -12.41 -10.54 -0.44
N THR A 103 -13.24 -10.76 -1.47
CA THR A 103 -14.38 -11.70 -1.39
C THR A 103 -13.92 -13.15 -1.48
N THR A 104 -12.75 -13.40 -2.02
CA THR A 104 -12.18 -14.72 -2.26
C THR A 104 -11.66 -15.43 -1.01
N VAL A 105 -11.56 -14.73 0.12
CA VAL A 105 -11.11 -15.27 1.42
C VAL A 105 -12.17 -15.04 2.48
N ALA A 106 -12.45 -16.07 3.30
CA ALA A 106 -13.51 -16.05 4.33
C ALA A 106 -12.94 -15.81 5.74
N ALA A 107 -13.80 -15.45 6.68
CA ALA A 107 -13.44 -15.38 8.10
C ALA A 107 -12.85 -16.71 8.59
N GLY A 108 -11.83 -16.64 9.44
CA GLY A 108 -11.07 -17.79 9.95
C GLY A 108 -9.98 -18.31 9.01
N GLN A 109 -9.97 -17.91 7.74
CA GLN A 109 -8.91 -18.23 6.78
C GLN A 109 -7.67 -17.33 6.96
N THR A 110 -6.56 -17.72 6.35
CA THR A 110 -5.28 -17.00 6.43
C THR A 110 -4.92 -16.38 5.08
N ALA A 111 -4.63 -15.07 5.10
CA ALA A 111 -4.12 -14.34 3.95
C ALA A 111 -2.64 -13.95 4.16
N PHE A 112 -1.80 -14.19 3.15
CA PHE A 112 -0.45 -13.65 3.10
C PHE A 112 -0.47 -12.32 2.35
N ILE A 113 0.10 -11.29 2.97
CA ILE A 113 0.22 -9.94 2.43
C ILE A 113 1.69 -9.66 2.16
N VAL A 114 2.06 -9.56 0.89
CA VAL A 114 3.46 -9.50 0.46
C VAL A 114 3.74 -8.14 -0.19
N GLY A 115 4.59 -7.33 0.43
CA GLY A 115 4.89 -5.98 -0.01
C GLY A 115 6.37 -5.69 -0.19
N GLY A 116 6.71 -4.86 -1.19
CA GLY A 116 8.08 -4.40 -1.39
C GLY A 116 8.18 -2.91 -1.68
N GLY A 117 9.00 -2.21 -0.90
CA GLY A 117 9.28 -0.78 -1.08
C GLY A 117 8.02 0.08 -1.11
N ILE A 118 7.82 0.87 -2.18
CA ILE A 118 6.63 1.73 -2.33
C ILE A 118 5.35 0.97 -2.72
N GLY A 119 5.41 -0.35 -2.88
CA GLY A 119 4.23 -1.21 -3.00
C GLY A 119 3.58 -1.56 -1.66
N ILE A 120 4.22 -1.27 -0.54
CA ILE A 120 3.70 -1.56 0.81
C ILE A 120 2.47 -0.71 1.19
N PRO A 121 2.39 0.60 0.91
CA PRO A 121 1.29 1.45 1.33
C PRO A 121 -0.12 0.94 1.03
N PRO A 122 -0.48 0.49 -0.19
CA PRO A 122 -1.84 0.03 -0.49
C PRO A 122 -2.24 -1.25 0.25
N LEU A 123 -1.29 -1.98 0.80
CA LEU A 123 -1.53 -3.21 1.55
C LEU A 123 -2.01 -2.95 2.99
N TYR A 124 -1.88 -1.73 3.50
CA TYR A 124 -2.32 -1.40 4.85
C TYR A 124 -3.86 -1.39 4.96
N GLU A 125 -4.57 -0.69 4.07
CA GLU A 125 -6.03 -0.71 4.03
C GLU A 125 -6.56 -2.12 3.73
N LEU A 126 -5.87 -2.88 2.87
CA LEU A 126 -6.20 -4.28 2.61
C LEU A 126 -6.15 -5.12 3.89
N SER A 127 -5.06 -5.02 4.64
CA SER A 127 -4.88 -5.75 5.90
C SER A 127 -5.92 -5.40 6.94
N LYS A 128 -6.26 -4.10 7.04
CA LYS A 128 -7.31 -3.60 7.94
C LYS A 128 -8.67 -4.21 7.58
N GLN A 129 -9.10 -4.14 6.32
CA GLN A 129 -10.40 -4.68 5.89
C GLN A 129 -10.46 -6.21 5.99
N LEU A 130 -9.35 -6.92 5.75
CA LEU A 130 -9.28 -8.37 5.97
C LEU A 130 -9.43 -8.73 7.46
N ASN A 131 -8.77 -7.99 8.36
CA ASN A 131 -8.94 -8.18 9.81
C ASN A 131 -10.37 -7.91 10.26
N GLU A 132 -10.99 -6.82 9.79
CA GLU A 132 -12.39 -6.50 10.07
C GLU A 132 -13.34 -7.62 9.60
N LYS A 133 -12.97 -8.33 8.53
CA LYS A 133 -13.68 -9.50 8.01
C LYS A 133 -13.42 -10.78 8.82
N GLY A 134 -12.49 -10.76 9.79
CA GLY A 134 -12.10 -11.93 10.57
C GLY A 134 -11.09 -12.87 9.87
N VAL A 135 -10.39 -12.39 8.85
CA VAL A 135 -9.31 -13.10 8.19
C VAL A 135 -8.01 -12.90 8.97
N LYS A 136 -7.27 -13.98 9.20
CA LYS A 136 -5.93 -13.89 9.79
C LYS A 136 -4.94 -13.38 8.75
N VAL A 137 -4.31 -12.23 8.99
CA VAL A 137 -3.29 -11.68 8.08
C VAL A 137 -1.87 -11.98 8.58
N ILE A 138 -0.99 -12.35 7.65
CA ILE A 138 0.45 -12.52 7.91
C ILE A 138 1.18 -11.70 6.85
N HIS A 139 1.99 -10.75 7.30
CA HIS A 139 2.69 -9.82 6.44
C HIS A 139 4.14 -10.27 6.17
N PHE A 140 4.56 -10.12 4.93
CA PHE A 140 5.94 -10.24 4.47
C PHE A 140 6.32 -8.93 3.78
N LEU A 141 7.13 -8.11 4.44
CA LEU A 141 7.44 -6.75 3.97
C LEU A 141 8.94 -6.58 3.73
N GLY A 142 9.28 -6.16 2.52
CA GLY A 142 10.67 -5.98 2.08
C GLY A 142 11.02 -4.51 1.83
N TYR A 143 12.20 -4.12 2.27
CA TYR A 143 12.77 -2.78 2.05
C TYR A 143 14.21 -2.92 1.56
N ALA A 144 14.78 -1.85 1.00
CA ALA A 144 16.18 -1.84 0.63
C ALA A 144 17.09 -1.84 1.87
N SER A 145 16.74 -1.06 2.90
CA SER A 145 17.49 -0.93 4.15
C SER A 145 16.58 -0.52 5.31
N LYS A 146 17.10 -0.58 6.54
CA LYS A 146 16.44 -0.06 7.74
C LYS A 146 16.08 1.42 7.62
N GLU A 147 16.94 2.21 6.98
CA GLU A 147 16.76 3.65 6.83
C GLU A 147 15.47 4.02 6.07
N VAL A 148 15.10 3.21 5.08
CA VAL A 148 13.90 3.42 4.26
C VAL A 148 12.72 2.53 4.69
N ALA A 149 12.82 1.85 5.82
CA ALA A 149 11.71 1.08 6.38
C ALA A 149 10.75 2.01 7.13
N TYR A 150 9.46 1.84 6.89
CA TYR A 150 8.39 2.63 7.50
C TYR A 150 7.16 1.74 7.76
N TYR A 151 6.22 2.18 8.60
CA TYR A 151 4.96 1.50 8.89
C TYR A 151 5.11 0.14 9.59
N GLN A 152 6.24 -0.10 10.27
CA GLN A 152 6.48 -1.39 10.94
C GLN A 152 5.48 -1.62 12.07
N GLN A 153 5.28 -0.63 12.93
CA GLN A 153 4.37 -0.74 14.09
C GLN A 153 2.92 -0.86 13.64
N GLU A 154 2.54 -0.13 12.57
CA GLU A 154 1.21 -0.14 12.01
C GLU A 154 0.85 -1.54 11.47
N PHE A 155 1.74 -2.20 10.73
CA PHE A 155 1.50 -3.57 10.26
C PHE A 155 1.55 -4.60 11.38
N MET A 156 2.47 -4.46 12.33
CA MET A 156 2.54 -5.35 13.51
C MET A 156 1.27 -5.29 14.36
N ALA A 157 0.60 -4.14 14.42
CA ALA A 157 -0.68 -4.00 15.10
C ALA A 157 -1.84 -4.72 14.39
N LEU A 158 -1.71 -4.99 13.09
CA LEU A 158 -2.74 -5.68 12.29
C LEU A 158 -2.53 -7.21 12.24
N GLY A 159 -1.32 -7.72 12.51
CA GLY A 159 -1.05 -9.14 12.47
C GLY A 159 0.41 -9.52 12.53
N GLU A 160 0.67 -10.83 12.45
CA GLU A 160 2.05 -11.36 12.41
C GLU A 160 2.79 -10.73 11.22
N THR A 161 3.96 -10.13 11.47
CA THR A 161 4.69 -9.38 10.45
C THR A 161 6.16 -9.78 10.41
N HIS A 162 6.62 -10.14 9.22
CA HIS A 162 8.00 -10.48 8.92
C HIS A 162 8.62 -9.42 8.03
N PHE A 163 9.81 -8.97 8.38
CA PHE A 163 10.55 -7.95 7.64
C PHE A 163 11.82 -8.53 7.03
N ALA A 164 12.15 -8.06 5.83
CA ALA A 164 13.45 -8.29 5.19
C ALA A 164 14.02 -6.98 4.67
N THR A 165 15.35 -6.87 4.66
CA THR A 165 16.06 -5.79 3.98
C THR A 165 17.13 -6.38 3.08
N ASP A 166 17.30 -5.77 1.90
CA ASP A 166 18.27 -6.24 0.92
C ASP A 166 19.71 -6.21 1.47
N ASP A 167 20.01 -5.21 2.32
CA ASP A 167 21.33 -5.04 2.95
C ASP A 167 21.49 -5.77 4.30
N GLY A 168 20.42 -6.41 4.82
CA GLY A 168 20.43 -7.11 6.11
C GLY A 168 20.44 -6.20 7.35
N SER A 169 20.23 -4.89 7.18
CA SER A 169 20.29 -3.92 8.30
C SER A 169 19.07 -4.00 9.25
N PHE A 170 17.97 -4.65 8.82
CA PHE A 170 16.78 -4.86 9.64
C PHE A 170 15.99 -6.11 9.20
N GLY A 171 15.54 -6.91 10.15
CA GLY A 171 14.82 -8.15 9.87
C GLY A 171 15.72 -9.21 9.25
N ALA A 172 15.18 -10.02 8.33
CA ALA A 172 15.97 -11.01 7.61
C ALA A 172 16.80 -10.34 6.49
N HIS A 173 17.99 -10.86 6.24
CA HIS A 173 18.82 -10.41 5.12
C HIS A 173 18.31 -10.99 3.80
N GLY A 174 18.08 -10.14 2.82
CA GLY A 174 17.63 -10.48 1.47
C GLY A 174 16.23 -9.96 1.15
N ASN A 175 15.67 -10.44 0.03
CA ASN A 175 14.38 -9.95 -0.45
C ASN A 175 13.18 -10.69 0.17
N VAL A 176 12.01 -10.09 0.03
CA VAL A 176 10.75 -10.62 0.58
C VAL A 176 10.33 -11.97 -0.02
N GLY A 177 10.72 -12.28 -1.25
CA GLY A 177 10.44 -13.57 -1.90
C GLY A 177 11.13 -14.73 -1.18
N ARG A 178 12.37 -14.51 -0.69
CA ARG A 178 13.08 -15.48 0.15
C ARG A 178 12.33 -15.72 1.46
N LEU A 179 11.90 -14.66 2.15
CA LEU A 179 11.13 -14.78 3.39
C LEU A 179 9.86 -15.62 3.19
N LEU A 180 9.13 -15.35 2.12
CA LEU A 180 7.92 -16.08 1.76
C LEU A 180 8.22 -17.55 1.47
N SER A 181 9.26 -17.83 0.68
CA SER A 181 9.71 -19.19 0.38
C SER A 181 10.06 -20.00 1.64
N GLU A 182 10.78 -19.37 2.58
CA GLU A 182 11.11 -20.01 3.87
C GLU A 182 9.86 -20.30 4.72
N ALA A 183 8.85 -19.43 4.69
CA ALA A 183 7.58 -19.66 5.38
C ALA A 183 6.80 -20.83 4.78
N LEU A 184 6.72 -20.91 3.45
CA LEU A 184 6.09 -22.02 2.73
C LEU A 184 6.83 -23.35 2.99
N ALA A 185 8.16 -23.36 3.01
CA ALA A 185 8.97 -24.55 3.30
C ALA A 185 8.74 -25.06 4.74
N LYS A 186 8.34 -24.20 5.66
CA LYS A 186 7.95 -24.55 7.05
C LYS A 186 6.49 -25.02 7.17
N GLY A 187 5.81 -25.25 6.05
CA GLY A 187 4.42 -25.73 6.01
C GLY A 187 3.37 -24.65 6.27
N ARG A 188 3.71 -23.39 6.21
CA ARG A 188 2.72 -22.29 6.29
C ARG A 188 2.04 -22.14 4.94
N ILE A 189 0.77 -22.52 4.85
CA ILE A 189 -0.01 -22.47 3.60
C ILE A 189 -1.10 -21.40 3.78
N PRO A 190 -1.13 -20.34 2.92
CA PRO A 190 -2.22 -19.37 2.94
C PRO A 190 -3.41 -19.82 2.12
N ASP A 191 -4.61 -19.33 2.48
CA ASP A 191 -5.82 -19.48 1.66
C ASP A 191 -5.88 -18.44 0.53
N ALA A 192 -5.20 -17.31 0.72
CA ALA A 192 -5.06 -16.26 -0.30
C ALA A 192 -3.71 -15.55 -0.17
N VAL A 193 -3.19 -15.05 -1.30
CA VAL A 193 -1.96 -14.24 -1.34
C VAL A 193 -2.25 -12.93 -2.08
N TYR A 194 -1.92 -11.82 -1.43
CA TYR A 194 -2.00 -10.49 -2.02
C TYR A 194 -0.60 -9.89 -2.08
N ALA A 195 -0.20 -9.39 -3.23
CA ALA A 195 1.13 -8.83 -3.41
C ALA A 195 1.11 -7.48 -4.11
N CYS A 196 2.00 -6.58 -3.70
CA CYS A 196 2.23 -5.31 -4.38
C CYS A 196 3.71 -4.90 -4.28
N GLY A 197 4.32 -4.55 -5.43
CA GLY A 197 5.72 -4.18 -5.51
C GLY A 197 6.26 -4.20 -6.93
N ALA A 198 7.59 -4.24 -7.05
CA ALA A 198 8.26 -4.27 -8.35
C ALA A 198 7.94 -5.55 -9.16
N ASN A 199 7.89 -5.44 -10.48
CA ASN A 199 7.56 -6.56 -11.38
C ASN A 199 8.42 -7.82 -11.14
N GLY A 200 9.72 -7.66 -10.84
CA GLY A 200 10.59 -8.79 -10.52
C GLY A 200 10.17 -9.53 -9.25
N MET A 201 9.75 -8.77 -8.22
CA MET A 201 9.22 -9.35 -6.99
C MET A 201 7.92 -10.10 -7.25
N LEU A 202 6.98 -9.50 -7.99
CA LEU A 202 5.69 -10.14 -8.29
C LEU A 202 5.86 -11.44 -9.08
N LYS A 203 6.75 -11.48 -10.07
CA LYS A 203 7.09 -12.70 -10.82
C LYS A 203 7.68 -13.78 -9.92
N ALA A 204 8.58 -13.40 -9.00
CA ALA A 204 9.18 -14.35 -8.06
C ALA A 204 8.12 -14.94 -7.10
N ILE A 205 7.22 -14.10 -6.58
CA ILE A 205 6.11 -14.56 -5.73
C ILE A 205 5.17 -15.49 -6.52
N ASP A 206 4.77 -15.08 -7.73
CA ASP A 206 3.90 -15.88 -8.58
C ASP A 206 4.45 -17.28 -8.85
N SER A 207 5.76 -17.42 -9.03
CA SER A 207 6.42 -18.70 -9.26
C SER A 207 6.41 -19.66 -8.05
N LEU A 208 6.16 -19.14 -6.84
CA LEU A 208 6.08 -19.96 -5.62
C LEU A 208 4.73 -20.67 -5.47
N PHE A 209 3.71 -20.28 -6.23
CA PHE A 209 2.36 -20.85 -6.14
C PHE A 209 1.99 -21.58 -7.43
N PRO A 210 1.54 -22.86 -7.36
CA PRO A 210 1.06 -23.61 -8.53
C PRO A 210 -0.12 -22.90 -9.21
N THR A 211 -0.21 -23.05 -10.54
CA THR A 211 -1.22 -22.37 -11.37
C THR A 211 -2.66 -22.72 -10.98
N GLN A 212 -2.88 -23.89 -10.37
CA GLN A 212 -4.20 -24.42 -9.98
C GLN A 212 -4.74 -23.81 -8.67
N ASP A 213 -3.87 -23.25 -7.82
CA ASP A 213 -4.23 -22.71 -6.49
C ASP A 213 -4.22 -21.17 -6.42
N ARG A 214 -4.15 -20.49 -7.56
CA ARG A 214 -4.05 -19.04 -7.62
C ARG A 214 -5.38 -18.36 -7.32
N LYS A 215 -5.56 -17.88 -6.08
CA LYS A 215 -6.73 -17.08 -5.68
C LYS A 215 -6.47 -15.58 -5.62
N SER A 216 -5.62 -14.99 -6.37
CA SER A 216 -5.33 -13.56 -6.53
C SER A 216 -3.86 -13.19 -6.29
N VAL A 217 -3.17 -12.89 -7.35
CA VAL A 217 -2.00 -12.02 -7.35
C VAL A 217 -2.40 -10.76 -8.12
N VAL A 218 -2.42 -9.64 -7.48
CA VAL A 218 -2.66 -8.33 -8.11
C VAL A 218 -1.39 -7.51 -8.03
#